data_f05a578b864f98e42eec3f837008adf4
#
_entry.id   f05a578b864f98e42eec3f837008adf4
#
_cell.length_a   1.000
_cell.length_b   1.000
_cell.length_c   1.000
_cell.angle_alpha   90.00
_cell.angle_beta   90.00
_cell.angle_gamma   90.00
#
_symmetry.space_group_name_H-M   'P 1'
#
loop_
_entity.id
_entity.type
_entity.pdbx_description
1 polymer ?
#
loop_
_entity_poly.entity_id
_entity_poly.type
_entity_poly.pdbx_seq_one_letter_code
_entity_poly.pdbx_strand_id
1 'polypeptide(L)'
;MSSICVDSFMLENGERYCHVVNKKTGEPLYYPNLYITTQVRNRSESISTMKVIAGSISLLYRFFMRKEINIDERIQKRIFLAHHEIDDLIEFTSFNFKSGVDSDFGVTNVKKPTKYFRITTIANYLEWLCKILLSHTGQKDTIKEILVFINNIKRKKPRNNDKYVMDIEKSLDKAQLDSLFSILSPGSNLNPFTEIVQKRNNLIFLLLHCFGMRAGELLNLRIGDIDFAESTIAIRRRANDKTDS
;
A
#
# COMPACT_ATOMS: atom_id res chain seq x y z
N MET A 1 -15.93 17.11 1.42
CA MET A 1 -14.48 17.11 1.09
C MET A 1 -13.75 16.29 2.14
N SER A 2 -13.10 15.19 1.74
CA SER A 2 -12.36 14.36 2.68
C SER A 2 -11.14 15.13 3.18
N SER A 3 -11.10 15.38 4.50
CA SER A 3 -10.04 16.18 5.12
C SER A 3 -8.83 15.34 5.57
N ILE A 4 -8.87 14.00 5.48
CA ILE A 4 -7.79 13.13 5.91
C ILE A 4 -7.09 12.53 4.69
N CYS A 5 -5.75 12.66 4.65
CA CYS A 5 -4.92 12.10 3.57
C CYS A 5 -3.60 11.54 4.14
N VAL A 6 -2.86 10.86 3.27
CA VAL A 6 -1.49 10.44 3.55
C VAL A 6 -0.56 11.41 2.84
N ASP A 7 0.37 11.98 3.58
CA ASP A 7 1.45 12.79 3.07
C ASP A 7 2.77 12.04 3.19
N SER A 8 3.69 12.27 2.26
CA SER A 8 4.97 11.56 2.18
C SER A 8 6.10 12.57 2.08
N PHE A 9 7.14 12.35 2.86
CA PHE A 9 8.30 13.22 2.93
C PHE A 9 9.58 12.42 3.14
N MET A 10 10.70 13.08 3.02
CA MET A 10 12.03 12.56 3.28
C MET A 10 12.62 13.23 4.50
N LEU A 11 13.11 12.43 5.44
CA LEU A 11 13.84 12.91 6.60
C LEU A 11 15.25 13.39 6.19
N GLU A 12 15.89 14.19 7.03
CA GLU A 12 17.25 14.70 6.78
C GLU A 12 18.30 13.61 6.56
N ASN A 13 18.11 12.45 7.20
CA ASN A 13 18.96 11.28 7.03
C ASN A 13 18.72 10.52 5.72
N GLY A 14 17.79 10.99 4.85
CA GLY A 14 17.43 10.34 3.59
C GLY A 14 16.36 9.25 3.72
N GLU A 15 15.87 8.98 4.93
CA GLU A 15 14.78 8.02 5.12
C GLU A 15 13.46 8.56 4.59
N ARG A 16 12.78 7.78 3.75
CA ARG A 16 11.43 8.12 3.26
C ARG A 16 10.40 7.72 4.30
N TYR A 17 9.49 8.63 4.58
CA TYR A 17 8.45 8.45 5.58
C TYR A 17 7.08 8.89 5.05
N CYS A 18 6.01 8.47 5.74
CA CYS A 18 4.68 8.98 5.48
C CYS A 18 3.89 9.11 6.76
N HIS A 19 2.96 10.06 6.77
CA HIS A 19 2.06 10.28 7.89
C HIS A 19 0.61 10.52 7.42
N VAL A 20 -0.32 10.30 8.34
CA VAL A 20 -1.75 10.60 8.14
C VAL A 20 -2.02 11.99 8.70
N VAL A 21 -2.54 12.89 7.86
CA VAL A 21 -2.76 14.29 8.21
C VAL A 21 -4.18 14.75 7.90
N ASN A 22 -4.61 15.76 8.60
CA ASN A 22 -5.76 16.53 8.20
C ASN A 22 -5.35 17.50 7.08
N LYS A 23 -5.86 17.30 5.88
CA LYS A 23 -5.52 18.10 4.69
C LYS A 23 -5.84 19.60 4.84
N LYS A 24 -6.83 19.95 5.68
CA LYS A 24 -7.24 21.36 5.86
C LYS A 24 -6.32 22.11 6.81
N THR A 25 -5.90 21.47 7.90
CA THR A 25 -5.07 22.11 8.94
C THR A 25 -3.59 21.77 8.79
N GLY A 26 -3.23 20.73 8.03
CA GLY A 26 -1.87 20.20 7.97
C GLY A 26 -1.48 19.36 9.20
N GLU A 27 -2.36 19.27 10.20
CA GLU A 27 -2.04 18.62 11.47
C GLU A 27 -2.01 17.09 11.33
N PRO A 28 -0.95 16.45 11.85
CA PRO A 28 -0.87 14.99 11.88
C PRO A 28 -1.83 14.40 12.91
N LEU A 29 -2.49 13.29 12.55
CA LEU A 29 -3.34 12.55 13.47
C LEU A 29 -2.47 11.75 14.45
N TYR A 30 -2.69 11.92 15.74
CA TYR A 30 -1.82 11.34 16.76
C TYR A 30 -1.76 9.80 16.72
N TYR A 31 -2.87 9.11 16.95
CA TYR A 31 -2.87 7.63 17.01
C TYR A 31 -2.50 6.94 15.70
N PRO A 32 -2.99 7.35 14.52
CA PRO A 32 -2.52 6.82 13.25
C PRO A 32 -1.01 6.88 13.09
N ASN A 33 -0.41 8.02 13.37
CA ASN A 33 1.03 8.20 13.20
C ASN A 33 1.84 7.47 14.27
N LEU A 34 1.37 7.39 15.49
CA LEU A 34 1.97 6.56 16.53
C LEU A 34 1.98 5.08 16.12
N TYR A 35 0.88 4.57 15.54
CA TYR A 35 0.82 3.21 15.03
C TYR A 35 1.80 2.98 13.88
N ILE A 36 1.83 3.88 12.89
CA ILE A 36 2.74 3.78 11.74
C ILE A 36 4.19 3.75 12.22
N THR A 37 4.56 4.60 13.16
CA THR A 37 5.92 4.65 13.71
C THR A 37 6.25 3.38 14.49
N THR A 38 5.41 3.01 15.45
CA THR A 38 5.75 1.94 16.41
C THR A 38 5.50 0.53 15.89
N GLN A 39 4.48 0.34 15.06
CA GLN A 39 4.06 -0.99 14.60
C GLN A 39 4.47 -1.30 13.15
N VAL A 40 4.79 -0.28 12.35
CA VAL A 40 5.11 -0.48 10.94
C VAL A 40 6.58 -0.15 10.68
N ARG A 41 7.01 1.09 10.92
CA ARG A 41 8.39 1.53 10.70
C ARG A 41 9.40 0.71 11.51
N ASN A 42 9.15 0.53 12.82
CA ASN A 42 10.08 -0.19 13.71
C ASN A 42 10.21 -1.68 13.36
N ARG A 43 9.35 -2.21 12.48
CA ARG A 43 9.48 -3.57 11.91
C ARG A 43 10.24 -3.57 10.57
N SER A 44 10.87 -2.45 10.21
CA SER A 44 11.63 -2.31 8.95
C SER A 44 10.80 -2.56 7.68
N GLU A 45 9.51 -2.26 7.74
CA GLU A 45 8.64 -2.35 6.56
C GLU A 45 9.03 -1.30 5.51
N SER A 46 8.81 -1.63 4.24
CA SER A 46 9.10 -0.70 3.14
C SER A 46 8.19 0.53 3.18
N ILE A 47 8.66 1.65 2.66
CA ILE A 47 7.84 2.87 2.52
C ILE A 47 6.55 2.61 1.73
N SER A 48 6.59 1.73 0.72
CA SER A 48 5.39 1.33 -0.03
C SER A 48 4.37 0.63 0.86
N THR A 49 4.81 -0.28 1.73
CA THR A 49 3.95 -0.95 2.72
C THR A 49 3.37 0.08 3.71
N MET A 50 4.22 0.98 4.23
CA MET A 50 3.78 2.05 5.12
C MET A 50 2.68 2.91 4.49
N LYS A 51 2.86 3.34 3.22
CA LYS A 51 1.86 4.13 2.48
C LYS A 51 0.53 3.41 2.32
N VAL A 52 0.54 2.11 2.01
CA VAL A 52 -0.69 1.31 1.85
C VAL A 52 -1.41 1.12 3.19
N ILE A 53 -0.66 0.91 4.28
CA ILE A 53 -1.20 0.84 5.64
C ILE A 53 -1.78 2.19 6.05
N ALA A 54 -1.02 3.28 5.90
CA ALA A 54 -1.46 4.64 6.18
C ALA A 54 -2.72 5.02 5.38
N GLY A 55 -2.76 4.64 4.09
CA GLY A 55 -3.93 4.82 3.23
C GLY A 55 -5.17 4.09 3.75
N SER A 56 -5.02 2.87 4.26
CA SER A 56 -6.13 2.12 4.85
C SER A 56 -6.64 2.76 6.15
N ILE A 57 -5.73 3.27 6.98
CA ILE A 57 -6.08 3.98 8.22
C ILE A 57 -6.71 5.35 7.89
N SER A 58 -6.22 6.06 6.87
CA SER A 58 -6.83 7.32 6.44
C SER A 58 -8.29 7.13 5.99
N LEU A 59 -8.60 6.02 5.29
CA LEU A 59 -9.98 5.66 4.92
C LEU A 59 -10.85 5.44 6.16
N LEU A 60 -10.34 4.76 7.19
CA LEU A 60 -11.05 4.56 8.46
C LEU A 60 -11.41 5.90 9.12
N TYR A 61 -10.45 6.83 9.20
CA TYR A 61 -10.72 8.15 9.80
C TYR A 61 -11.62 9.02 8.96
N ARG A 62 -11.58 8.91 7.63
CA ARG A 62 -12.57 9.53 6.72
C ARG A 62 -13.97 9.00 6.98
N PHE A 63 -14.13 7.70 7.19
CA PHE A 63 -15.40 7.10 7.59
C PHE A 63 -15.90 7.65 8.92
N PHE A 64 -15.02 7.71 9.94
CA PHE A 64 -15.40 8.28 11.25
C PHE A 64 -15.84 9.73 11.16
N MET A 65 -15.11 10.55 10.40
CA MET A 65 -15.51 11.93 10.19
C MET A 65 -16.88 12.05 9.50
N ARG A 66 -17.14 11.21 8.49
CA ARG A 66 -18.41 11.22 7.76
C ARG A 66 -19.59 10.81 8.64
N LYS A 67 -19.37 9.89 9.58
CA LYS A 67 -20.38 9.39 10.52
C LYS A 67 -20.39 10.14 11.85
N GLU A 68 -19.57 11.17 12.00
CA GLU A 68 -19.40 11.95 13.24
C GLU A 68 -19.06 11.07 14.46
N ILE A 69 -18.25 10.03 14.24
CA ILE A 69 -17.82 9.07 15.26
C ILE A 69 -16.51 9.55 15.88
N ASN A 70 -16.52 9.87 17.17
CA ASN A 70 -15.28 10.01 17.97
C ASN A 70 -14.89 8.63 18.51
N ILE A 71 -14.04 7.93 17.76
CA ILE A 71 -13.66 6.55 18.08
C ILE A 71 -12.85 6.45 19.38
N ASP A 72 -12.00 7.42 19.66
CA ASP A 72 -11.12 7.42 20.84
C ASP A 72 -11.96 7.52 22.13
N GLU A 73 -12.92 8.45 22.17
CA GLU A 73 -13.85 8.61 23.26
C GLU A 73 -14.75 7.39 23.44
N ARG A 74 -15.26 6.83 22.32
CA ARG A 74 -16.10 5.62 22.38
C ARG A 74 -15.36 4.42 22.96
N ILE A 75 -14.11 4.18 22.51
CA ILE A 75 -13.29 3.08 23.04
C ILE A 75 -13.03 3.28 24.54
N GLN A 76 -12.68 4.50 24.98
CA GLN A 76 -12.48 4.79 26.41
C GLN A 76 -13.73 4.48 27.24
N LYS A 77 -14.92 4.71 26.71
CA LYS A 77 -16.21 4.36 27.32
C LYS A 77 -16.63 2.91 27.09
N ARG A 78 -15.80 2.08 26.45
CA ARG A 78 -16.08 0.69 26.03
C ARG A 78 -17.27 0.58 25.07
N ILE A 79 -17.56 1.62 24.30
CA ILE A 79 -18.61 1.64 23.30
C ILE A 79 -17.98 1.35 21.94
N PHE A 80 -17.94 0.06 21.54
CA PHE A 80 -17.39 -0.37 20.25
C PHE A 80 -18.38 -0.09 19.11
N LEU A 81 -17.90 -0.26 17.85
CA LEU A 81 -18.77 -0.12 16.69
C LEU A 81 -19.87 -1.19 16.69
N ALA A 82 -21.11 -0.77 16.47
CA ALA A 82 -22.25 -1.65 16.33
C ALA A 82 -22.15 -2.45 15.00
N HIS A 83 -22.92 -3.53 14.87
CA HIS A 83 -22.87 -4.38 13.68
C HIS A 83 -23.15 -3.60 12.37
N HIS A 84 -24.15 -2.73 12.36
CA HIS A 84 -24.48 -1.90 11.21
C HIS A 84 -23.36 -0.91 10.86
N GLU A 85 -22.70 -0.33 11.89
CA GLU A 85 -21.55 0.58 11.67
C GLU A 85 -20.33 -0.18 11.07
N ILE A 86 -20.15 -1.43 11.48
CA ILE A 86 -19.11 -2.30 10.88
C ILE A 86 -19.47 -2.60 9.42
N ASP A 87 -20.74 -2.89 9.10
CA ASP A 87 -21.15 -3.16 7.73
C ASP A 87 -20.97 -1.92 6.84
N ASP A 88 -21.38 -0.74 7.30
CA ASP A 88 -21.17 0.55 6.64
C ASP A 88 -19.66 0.82 6.42
N LEU A 89 -18.81 0.54 7.41
CA LEU A 89 -17.36 0.69 7.31
C LEU A 89 -16.78 -0.23 6.22
N ILE A 90 -17.21 -1.49 6.19
CA ILE A 90 -16.75 -2.48 5.20
C ILE A 90 -17.18 -2.08 3.79
N GLU A 91 -18.38 -1.58 3.63
CA GLU A 91 -18.87 -1.04 2.36
C GLU A 91 -18.03 0.18 1.95
N PHE A 92 -17.89 1.17 2.82
CA PHE A 92 -17.09 2.37 2.57
C PHE A 92 -15.66 2.04 2.15
N THR A 93 -15.00 1.12 2.85
CA THR A 93 -13.62 0.72 2.52
C THR A 93 -13.49 -0.10 1.25
N SER A 94 -14.61 -0.59 0.69
CA SER A 94 -14.64 -1.31 -0.58
C SER A 94 -14.58 -0.39 -1.80
N PHE A 95 -14.87 0.89 -1.65
CA PHE A 95 -14.81 1.84 -2.75
C PHE A 95 -13.39 2.28 -3.10
N ASN A 96 -13.17 2.56 -4.39
CA ASN A 96 -11.94 3.13 -4.91
C ASN A 96 -12.07 4.65 -4.96
N PHE A 97 -11.44 5.32 -4.01
CA PHE A 97 -11.36 6.78 -3.99
C PHE A 97 -10.14 7.21 -4.82
N LYS A 98 -10.35 7.62 -6.07
CA LYS A 98 -9.25 8.17 -6.88
C LYS A 98 -8.77 9.48 -6.26
N SER A 99 -7.45 9.62 -6.13
CA SER A 99 -6.82 10.88 -5.74
C SER A 99 -7.19 11.97 -6.76
N GLY A 100 -7.79 13.05 -6.29
CA GLY A 100 -8.12 14.22 -7.12
C GLY A 100 -9.59 14.37 -7.51
N VAL A 101 -10.43 13.37 -7.32
CA VAL A 101 -11.88 13.53 -7.43
C VAL A 101 -12.45 13.68 -6.02
N ASP A 102 -12.88 14.89 -5.69
CA ASP A 102 -13.59 15.21 -4.43
C ASP A 102 -15.00 14.58 -4.36
N SER A 103 -15.23 13.45 -5.01
CA SER A 103 -16.48 12.72 -4.89
C SER A 103 -16.45 11.93 -3.58
N ASP A 104 -17.37 12.26 -2.68
CA ASP A 104 -17.63 11.49 -1.47
C ASP A 104 -18.12 10.06 -1.76
N PHE A 105 -18.29 9.73 -3.04
CA PHE A 105 -18.69 8.43 -3.55
C PHE A 105 -17.59 7.83 -4.39
N GLY A 106 -17.14 6.62 -4.01
CA GLY A 106 -16.24 5.82 -4.82
C GLY A 106 -16.91 5.40 -6.13
N VAL A 107 -16.24 5.62 -7.25
CA VAL A 107 -16.78 5.35 -8.59
C VAL A 107 -16.78 3.85 -8.91
N THR A 108 -15.89 3.07 -8.28
CA THR A 108 -15.75 1.62 -8.53
C THR A 108 -15.35 0.88 -7.26
N ASN A 109 -15.67 -0.40 -7.20
CA ASN A 109 -15.19 -1.27 -6.12
C ASN A 109 -13.73 -1.66 -6.33
N VAL A 110 -12.99 -1.79 -5.23
CA VAL A 110 -11.63 -2.34 -5.26
C VAL A 110 -11.66 -3.84 -5.45
N LYS A 111 -10.56 -4.40 -5.98
CA LYS A 111 -10.38 -5.85 -6.11
C LYS A 111 -10.36 -6.55 -4.74
N LYS A 112 -10.78 -7.81 -4.69
CA LYS A 112 -10.83 -8.64 -3.46
C LYS A 112 -9.53 -8.60 -2.63
N PRO A 113 -8.31 -8.72 -3.20
CA PRO A 113 -7.08 -8.63 -2.41
C PRO A 113 -6.90 -7.28 -1.71
N THR A 114 -7.25 -6.16 -2.38
CA THR A 114 -7.18 -4.82 -1.80
C THR A 114 -8.18 -4.67 -0.65
N LYS A 115 -9.41 -5.16 -0.83
CA LYS A 115 -10.43 -5.17 0.22
C LYS A 115 -9.96 -5.99 1.42
N TYR A 116 -9.44 -7.18 1.20
CA TYR A 116 -8.88 -8.05 2.25
C TYR A 116 -7.77 -7.34 3.04
N PHE A 117 -6.84 -6.71 2.33
CA PHE A 117 -5.74 -5.97 2.95
C PHE A 117 -6.25 -4.81 3.81
N ARG A 118 -7.16 -3.97 3.28
CA ARG A 118 -7.75 -2.84 4.00
C ARG A 118 -8.44 -3.28 5.29
N ILE A 119 -9.31 -4.29 5.23
CA ILE A 119 -10.02 -4.81 6.40
C ILE A 119 -9.05 -5.37 7.43
N THR A 120 -8.01 -6.09 6.98
CA THR A 120 -6.98 -6.64 7.88
C THR A 120 -6.22 -5.52 8.59
N THR A 121 -5.79 -4.51 7.86
CA THR A 121 -5.06 -3.36 8.40
C THR A 121 -5.92 -2.59 9.41
N ILE A 122 -7.18 -2.31 9.06
CA ILE A 122 -8.12 -1.61 9.93
C ILE A 122 -8.37 -2.42 11.22
N ALA A 123 -8.60 -3.72 11.11
CA ALA A 123 -8.80 -4.57 12.28
C ALA A 123 -7.57 -4.60 13.20
N ASN A 124 -6.36 -4.72 12.64
CA ASN A 124 -5.12 -4.70 13.42
C ASN A 124 -4.88 -3.34 14.07
N TYR A 125 -5.15 -2.25 13.37
CA TYR A 125 -5.05 -0.90 13.93
C TYR A 125 -6.04 -0.68 15.08
N LEU A 126 -7.31 -1.04 14.90
CA LEU A 126 -8.33 -0.90 15.95
C LEU A 126 -8.02 -1.80 17.16
N GLU A 127 -7.52 -3.01 16.95
CA GLU A 127 -7.06 -3.89 18.04
C GLU A 127 -5.95 -3.23 18.86
N TRP A 128 -4.95 -2.65 18.17
CA TRP A 128 -3.87 -1.93 18.82
C TRP A 128 -4.38 -0.68 19.56
N LEU A 129 -5.27 0.10 18.93
CA LEU A 129 -5.85 1.31 19.52
C LEU A 129 -6.64 0.98 20.81
N CYS A 130 -7.47 -0.07 20.76
CA CYS A 130 -8.19 -0.54 21.95
C CYS A 130 -7.23 -0.94 23.08
N LYS A 131 -6.15 -1.65 22.77
CA LYS A 131 -5.13 -2.04 23.75
C LYS A 131 -4.44 -0.83 24.39
N ILE A 132 -4.13 0.20 23.60
CA ILE A 132 -3.51 1.44 24.10
C ILE A 132 -4.48 2.21 25.01
N LEU A 133 -5.70 2.46 24.53
CA LEU A 133 -6.67 3.29 25.24
C LEU A 133 -7.24 2.61 26.50
N LEU A 134 -7.29 1.27 26.54
CA LEU A 134 -7.81 0.49 27.63
C LEU A 134 -6.72 -0.21 28.47
N SER A 135 -5.45 0.11 28.24
CA SER A 135 -4.30 -0.51 28.95
C SER A 135 -4.40 -0.41 30.48
N HIS A 136 -5.02 0.64 30.98
CA HIS A 136 -5.16 0.88 32.42
C HIS A 136 -6.26 0.04 33.10
N THR A 137 -7.11 -0.64 32.34
CA THR A 137 -8.28 -1.32 32.91
C THR A 137 -8.05 -2.76 33.31
N GLY A 138 -6.94 -3.39 32.91
CA GLY A 138 -6.42 -4.70 33.38
C GLY A 138 -7.41 -5.89 33.51
N GLN A 139 -8.69 -5.69 33.19
CA GLN A 139 -9.76 -6.67 33.42
C GLN A 139 -9.81 -7.68 32.26
N LYS A 140 -9.85 -8.98 32.61
CA LYS A 140 -9.98 -10.09 31.66
C LYS A 140 -11.20 -9.95 30.71
N ASP A 141 -12.28 -9.34 31.21
CA ASP A 141 -13.51 -9.15 30.42
C ASP A 141 -13.31 -8.12 29.31
N THR A 142 -12.55 -7.05 29.54
CA THR A 142 -12.20 -6.05 28.52
C THR A 142 -11.46 -6.68 27.34
N ILE A 143 -10.55 -7.62 27.60
CA ILE A 143 -9.81 -8.31 26.55
C ILE A 143 -10.76 -9.17 25.70
N LYS A 144 -11.73 -9.85 26.32
CA LYS A 144 -12.74 -10.64 25.58
C LYS A 144 -13.62 -9.75 24.70
N GLU A 145 -14.06 -8.61 25.20
CA GLU A 145 -14.87 -7.64 24.46
C GLU A 145 -14.11 -7.12 23.23
N ILE A 146 -12.84 -6.74 23.38
CA ILE A 146 -11.97 -6.33 22.28
C ILE A 146 -11.85 -7.46 21.24
N LEU A 147 -11.59 -8.68 21.68
CA LEU A 147 -11.47 -9.82 20.76
C LEU A 147 -12.76 -10.08 19.98
N VAL A 148 -13.93 -10.01 20.63
CA VAL A 148 -15.23 -10.15 19.97
C VAL A 148 -15.42 -9.04 18.92
N PHE A 149 -15.18 -7.79 19.29
CA PHE A 149 -15.26 -6.65 18.39
C PHE A 149 -14.37 -6.83 17.15
N ILE A 150 -13.09 -7.12 17.36
CA ILE A 150 -12.12 -7.29 16.27
C ILE A 150 -12.45 -8.50 15.40
N ASN A 151 -12.93 -9.61 16.00
CA ASN A 151 -13.36 -10.77 15.23
C ASN A 151 -14.58 -10.48 14.36
N ASN A 152 -15.51 -9.65 14.80
CA ASN A 152 -16.65 -9.22 13.97
C ASN A 152 -16.18 -8.49 12.71
N ILE A 153 -15.17 -7.63 12.81
CA ILE A 153 -14.55 -6.97 11.65
C ILE A 153 -13.82 -8.01 10.78
N LYS A 154 -12.99 -8.86 11.39
CA LYS A 154 -12.19 -9.88 10.66
C LYS A 154 -13.05 -10.88 9.90
N ARG A 155 -14.25 -11.22 10.39
CA ARG A 155 -15.20 -12.11 9.69
C ARG A 155 -15.76 -11.54 8.40
N LYS A 156 -15.75 -10.21 8.22
CA LYS A 156 -16.20 -9.53 7.00
C LYS A 156 -15.17 -9.53 5.86
N LYS A 157 -14.00 -10.13 6.05
CA LYS A 157 -13.00 -10.27 4.99
C LYS A 157 -13.55 -11.13 3.85
N PRO A 158 -13.29 -10.76 2.59
CA PRO A 158 -13.63 -11.63 1.47
C PRO A 158 -12.90 -12.97 1.60
N ARG A 159 -13.64 -14.07 1.40
CA ARG A 159 -13.02 -15.40 1.36
C ARG A 159 -12.15 -15.51 0.11
N ASN A 160 -10.96 -16.01 0.28
CA ASN A 160 -10.03 -16.25 -0.83
C ASN A 160 -10.35 -17.61 -1.47
N ASN A 161 -11.52 -17.71 -2.13
CA ASN A 161 -11.95 -18.91 -2.83
C ASN A 161 -11.41 -18.98 -4.26
N ASP A 162 -10.68 -17.95 -4.69
CA ASP A 162 -10.01 -17.99 -5.98
C ASP A 162 -8.80 -18.93 -5.83
N LYS A 163 -9.05 -20.25 -5.98
CA LYS A 163 -8.00 -21.18 -6.38
C LYS A 163 -7.28 -20.49 -7.51
N TYR A 164 -5.95 -20.40 -7.41
CA TYR A 164 -5.08 -19.91 -8.46
C TYR A 164 -5.55 -20.43 -9.81
N VAL A 165 -6.39 -19.70 -10.49
CA VAL A 165 -6.44 -19.77 -11.93
C VAL A 165 -5.10 -19.14 -12.30
N MET A 166 -4.11 -19.96 -12.60
CA MET A 166 -2.89 -19.48 -13.25
C MET A 166 -3.42 -18.75 -14.50
N ASP A 167 -3.35 -17.42 -14.47
CA ASP A 167 -3.58 -16.60 -15.65
C ASP A 167 -2.45 -16.94 -16.64
N ILE A 168 -2.62 -18.08 -17.33
CA ILE A 168 -1.76 -18.52 -18.44
C ILE A 168 -1.70 -17.40 -19.50
N GLU A 169 -2.74 -16.56 -19.56
CA GLU A 169 -2.85 -15.43 -20.45
C GLU A 169 -1.91 -14.26 -20.16
N LYS A 170 -1.19 -14.26 -19.03
CA LYS A 170 -0.23 -13.18 -18.67
C LYS A 170 1.20 -13.45 -19.10
N SER A 171 1.51 -14.64 -19.56
CA SER A 171 2.82 -14.97 -20.09
C SER A 171 2.83 -14.83 -21.61
N LEU A 172 3.87 -14.19 -22.15
CA LEU A 172 4.10 -14.14 -23.59
C LEU A 172 4.55 -15.53 -24.06
N ASP A 173 4.01 -15.99 -25.15
CA ASP A 173 4.53 -17.18 -25.84
C ASP A 173 5.84 -16.87 -26.58
N LYS A 174 6.51 -17.91 -27.07
CA LYS A 174 7.81 -17.77 -27.75
C LYS A 174 7.71 -16.90 -29.01
N ALA A 175 6.66 -17.05 -29.80
CA ALA A 175 6.48 -16.28 -31.04
C ALA A 175 6.25 -14.78 -30.73
N GLN A 176 5.50 -14.48 -29.68
CA GLN A 176 5.30 -13.12 -29.20
C GLN A 176 6.60 -12.50 -28.70
N LEU A 177 7.43 -13.26 -27.97
CA LEU A 177 8.74 -12.81 -27.51
C LEU A 177 9.68 -12.53 -28.67
N ASP A 178 9.79 -13.46 -29.65
CA ASP A 178 10.64 -13.28 -30.83
C ASP A 178 10.20 -12.04 -31.65
N SER A 179 8.89 -11.82 -31.77
CA SER A 179 8.33 -10.63 -32.40
C SER A 179 8.72 -9.35 -31.64
N LEU A 180 8.64 -9.33 -30.31
CA LEU A 180 9.05 -8.19 -29.50
C LEU A 180 10.56 -7.89 -29.64
N PHE A 181 11.41 -8.90 -29.65
CA PHE A 181 12.84 -8.71 -29.90
C PHE A 181 13.09 -8.06 -31.26
N SER A 182 12.42 -8.53 -32.31
CA SER A 182 12.54 -7.97 -33.67
C SER A 182 12.06 -6.51 -33.74
N ILE A 183 10.90 -6.21 -33.14
CA ILE A 183 10.30 -4.87 -33.12
C ILE A 183 11.16 -3.88 -32.33
N LEU A 184 11.65 -4.27 -31.14
CA LEU A 184 12.40 -3.41 -30.23
C LEU A 184 13.86 -3.26 -30.60
N SER A 185 14.36 -4.01 -31.59
CA SER A 185 15.74 -3.86 -32.08
C SER A 185 15.99 -2.42 -32.56
N PRO A 186 17.10 -1.78 -32.14
CA PRO A 186 17.46 -0.46 -32.63
C PRO A 186 17.59 -0.43 -34.15
N GLY A 187 16.99 0.55 -34.81
CA GLY A 187 16.97 0.69 -36.25
C GLY A 187 15.89 -0.14 -36.94
N SER A 188 15.06 -0.89 -36.24
CA SER A 188 13.92 -1.59 -36.86
C SER A 188 12.87 -0.58 -37.32
N ASN A 189 12.39 -0.73 -38.55
CA ASN A 189 11.31 0.10 -39.11
C ASN A 189 9.98 -0.04 -38.35
N LEU A 190 9.82 -1.11 -37.59
CA LEU A 190 8.64 -1.37 -36.73
C LEU A 190 8.79 -0.83 -35.32
N ASN A 191 9.95 -0.25 -34.99
CA ASN A 191 10.20 0.23 -33.63
C ASN A 191 9.36 1.47 -33.32
N PRO A 192 8.44 1.44 -32.32
CA PRO A 192 7.53 2.55 -32.05
C PRO A 192 8.20 3.75 -31.37
N PHE A 193 9.48 3.61 -30.98
CA PHE A 193 10.20 4.64 -30.23
C PHE A 193 11.10 5.47 -31.14
N THR A 194 11.34 6.72 -30.74
CA THR A 194 12.31 7.59 -31.44
C THR A 194 13.73 7.01 -31.32
N GLU A 195 14.56 7.22 -32.34
CA GLU A 195 15.93 6.68 -32.45
C GLU A 195 16.76 6.84 -31.16
N ILE A 196 16.67 8.03 -30.54
CA ILE A 196 17.42 8.39 -29.32
C ILE A 196 17.16 7.42 -28.16
N VAL A 197 15.94 6.92 -28.02
CA VAL A 197 15.55 6.06 -26.87
C VAL A 197 15.50 4.57 -27.21
N GLN A 198 15.64 4.18 -28.48
CA GLN A 198 15.56 2.78 -28.88
C GLN A 198 16.57 1.88 -28.17
N LYS A 199 17.84 2.30 -28.09
CA LYS A 199 18.91 1.53 -27.41
C LYS A 199 18.58 1.35 -25.93
N ARG A 200 18.16 2.43 -25.24
CA ARG A 200 17.76 2.37 -23.84
C ARG A 200 16.58 1.42 -23.63
N ASN A 201 15.54 1.53 -24.45
CA ASN A 201 14.32 0.73 -24.28
C ASN A 201 14.57 -0.74 -24.63
N ASN A 202 15.42 -1.03 -25.61
CA ASN A 202 15.86 -2.40 -25.88
C ASN A 202 16.66 -2.99 -24.72
N LEU A 203 17.58 -2.22 -24.11
CA LEU A 203 18.32 -2.66 -22.92
C LEU A 203 17.37 -2.92 -21.74
N ILE A 204 16.38 -2.05 -21.51
CA ILE A 204 15.36 -2.25 -20.47
C ILE A 204 14.65 -3.59 -20.70
N PHE A 205 14.21 -3.85 -21.94
CA PHE A 205 13.51 -5.09 -22.27
C PHE A 205 14.41 -6.33 -22.07
N LEU A 206 15.67 -6.27 -22.49
CA LEU A 206 16.65 -7.35 -22.28
C LEU A 206 16.85 -7.63 -20.79
N LEU A 207 17.05 -6.61 -19.95
CA LEU A 207 17.25 -6.77 -18.51
C LEU A 207 16.02 -7.38 -17.83
N LEU A 208 14.81 -6.95 -18.21
CA LEU A 208 13.56 -7.52 -17.70
C LEU A 208 13.40 -8.98 -18.13
N HIS A 209 13.70 -9.32 -19.39
CA HIS A 209 13.50 -10.66 -19.92
C HIS A 209 14.56 -11.63 -19.42
N CYS A 210 15.87 -11.28 -19.55
CA CYS A 210 16.97 -12.21 -19.24
C CYS A 210 17.18 -12.41 -17.74
N PHE A 211 17.01 -11.35 -16.94
CA PHE A 211 17.27 -11.39 -15.50
C PHE A 211 16.00 -11.43 -14.63
N GLY A 212 14.81 -11.27 -15.21
CA GLY A 212 13.56 -11.25 -14.46
C GLY A 212 13.50 -10.12 -13.41
N MET A 213 14.21 -9.02 -13.66
CA MET A 213 14.29 -7.89 -12.73
C MET A 213 12.92 -7.27 -12.47
N ARG A 214 12.67 -6.86 -11.22
CA ARG A 214 11.49 -6.04 -10.92
C ARG A 214 11.72 -4.61 -11.41
N ALA A 215 10.62 -3.90 -11.73
CA ALA A 215 10.70 -2.50 -12.21
C ALA A 215 11.50 -1.59 -11.26
N GLY A 216 11.32 -1.72 -9.94
CA GLY A 216 12.08 -0.96 -8.96
C GLY A 216 13.57 -1.31 -8.92
N GLU A 217 13.94 -2.56 -9.16
CA GLU A 217 15.33 -3.02 -9.24
C GLU A 217 16.01 -2.45 -10.49
N LEU A 218 15.30 -2.48 -11.62
CA LEU A 218 15.79 -1.91 -12.88
C LEU A 218 15.99 -0.38 -12.78
N LEU A 219 15.01 0.34 -12.22
CA LEU A 219 15.07 1.80 -12.08
C LEU A 219 16.21 2.27 -11.15
N ASN A 220 16.62 1.43 -10.19
CA ASN A 220 17.68 1.72 -9.24
C ASN A 220 19.06 1.15 -9.69
N LEU A 221 19.14 0.51 -10.86
CA LEU A 221 20.37 -0.05 -11.37
C LEU A 221 21.36 1.07 -11.76
N ARG A 222 22.60 0.96 -11.30
CA ARG A 222 23.69 1.89 -11.63
C ARG A 222 24.79 1.17 -12.38
N ILE A 223 25.56 1.89 -13.17
CA ILE A 223 26.71 1.34 -13.91
C ILE A 223 27.69 0.62 -12.95
N GLY A 224 27.91 1.16 -11.74
CA GLY A 224 28.75 0.54 -10.73
C GLY A 224 28.20 -0.74 -10.09
N ASP A 225 26.98 -1.16 -10.45
CA ASP A 225 26.42 -2.45 -10.03
C ASP A 225 26.69 -3.56 -11.07
N ILE A 226 27.29 -3.20 -12.21
CA ILE A 226 27.61 -4.12 -13.31
C ILE A 226 29.10 -4.42 -13.24
N ASP A 227 29.44 -5.67 -13.05
CA ASP A 227 30.79 -6.15 -13.22
C ASP A 227 30.94 -6.68 -14.65
N PHE A 228 31.62 -5.90 -15.50
CA PHE A 228 31.82 -6.26 -16.90
C PHE A 228 32.85 -7.36 -17.09
N ALA A 229 33.79 -7.54 -16.14
CA ALA A 229 34.80 -8.59 -16.20
C ALA A 229 34.17 -9.96 -15.89
N GLU A 230 33.34 -10.01 -14.84
CA GLU A 230 32.66 -11.24 -14.44
C GLU A 230 31.28 -11.42 -15.10
N SER A 231 30.85 -10.47 -15.93
CA SER A 231 29.53 -10.48 -16.58
C SER A 231 28.38 -10.65 -15.59
N THR A 232 28.44 -9.98 -14.41
CA THR A 232 27.46 -10.08 -13.35
C THR A 232 26.79 -8.74 -13.04
N ILE A 233 25.55 -8.78 -12.52
CA ILE A 233 24.81 -7.61 -12.06
C ILE A 233 24.42 -7.80 -10.61
N ALA A 234 24.83 -6.87 -9.73
CA ALA A 234 24.50 -6.86 -8.33
C ALA A 234 23.23 -6.02 -8.10
N ILE A 235 22.13 -6.66 -7.66
CA ILE A 235 20.90 -5.95 -7.30
C ILE A 235 21.02 -5.46 -5.86
N ARG A 236 21.14 -4.13 -5.70
CA ARG A 236 21.30 -3.48 -4.40
C ARG A 236 20.04 -2.69 -4.04
N ARG A 237 19.52 -2.90 -2.82
CA ARG A 237 18.46 -2.06 -2.27
C ARG A 237 19.06 -0.77 -1.71
N ARG A 238 18.61 0.36 -2.23
CA ARG A 238 19.05 1.71 -1.81
C ARG A 238 17.91 2.50 -1.18
N ALA A 239 17.22 1.88 -0.21
CA ALA A 239 16.00 2.44 0.38
C ALA A 239 16.17 3.86 0.97
N ASN A 240 17.39 4.23 1.39
CA ASN A 240 17.70 5.49 2.04
C ASN A 240 18.64 6.38 1.20
N ASP A 241 18.73 6.14 -0.10
CA ASP A 241 19.56 6.96 -0.98
C ASP A 241 18.84 8.28 -1.31
N LYS A 242 19.46 9.42 -0.93
CA LYS A 242 18.92 10.75 -1.19
C LYS A 242 18.78 11.10 -2.67
N THR A 243 19.53 10.41 -3.52
CA THR A 243 19.54 10.64 -4.98
C THR A 243 18.50 9.77 -5.70
N ASP A 244 17.81 8.88 -5.01
CA ASP A 244 16.77 8.04 -5.56
C ASP A 244 15.45 8.83 -5.56
N SER A 245 14.98 9.26 -6.73
CA SER A 245 13.79 10.12 -6.95
C SER A 245 12.48 9.32 -6.96
#